data_2b776beda1f0dff86a128056ac178b6f
#
_entry.id   2b776beda1f0dff86a128056ac178b6f
#
_cell.length_a   1.000
_cell.length_b   1.000
_cell.length_c   1.000
_cell.angle_alpha   90.00
_cell.angle_beta   90.00
_cell.angle_gamma   90.00
#
_symmetry.space_group_name_H-M   'P 1'
#
loop_
_entity.id
_entity.type
_entity.pdbx_description
1 polymer ?
#
loop_
_entity_poly.entity_id
_entity_poly.type
_entity_poly.pdbx_seq_one_letter_code
_entity_poly.pdbx_strand_id
1 'polypeptide(L)'
;MTDKGAMWLPFSKPKIPVVQLRGIIAARPGMLNLEGCAPLLERGFALAKKSGHLVLAIESPGGSATQSDLIGQLIRRRAEKTDIKITAVIGDLGASGGYWLACAADEIYASRLSIVGSIGVVTEGFGLSDFIARYGIERRTLTAGENKRRNDMFAPRRAEDEAFTQNLLDDIHVMFKDWVRSRRGSRLTSDETRIFDGGYMLGEQAKALGLIDGFGDVEQLVKTLGGEKARPLWLKPCLLYTSPSPRD
;
A
#
# COMPACT_ATOMS: atom_id res chain seq x y z
N MET A 1 -39.74 48.59 12.89
CA MET A 1 -39.57 47.14 13.00
C MET A 1 -38.92 46.64 11.74
N THR A 2 -37.58 46.51 11.78
CA THR A 2 -36.76 46.10 10.63
C THR A 2 -36.49 44.60 10.76
N ASP A 3 -37.13 43.87 9.86
CA ASP A 3 -36.91 42.45 9.67
C ASP A 3 -35.48 42.20 9.21
N LYS A 4 -34.63 41.65 10.10
CA LYS A 4 -33.28 41.23 9.76
C LYS A 4 -33.41 39.87 9.06
N GLY A 5 -33.47 39.90 7.74
CA GLY A 5 -33.35 38.73 6.89
C GLY A 5 -32.17 37.86 7.30
N ALA A 6 -32.43 36.70 7.86
CA ALA A 6 -31.42 35.68 8.14
C ALA A 6 -30.73 35.32 6.81
N MET A 7 -29.49 35.74 6.66
CA MET A 7 -28.65 35.38 5.52
C MET A 7 -28.41 33.86 5.55
N TRP A 8 -29.12 33.14 4.72
CA TRP A 8 -28.93 31.71 4.50
C TRP A 8 -27.56 31.49 3.92
N LEU A 9 -26.60 31.11 4.76
CA LEU A 9 -25.31 30.59 4.29
C LEU A 9 -25.57 29.30 3.52
N PRO A 10 -25.12 29.19 2.26
CA PRO A 10 -25.30 27.97 1.51
C PRO A 10 -24.58 26.83 2.26
N PHE A 11 -25.29 25.82 2.70
CA PHE A 11 -24.72 24.62 3.32
C PHE A 11 -23.66 24.04 2.39
N SER A 12 -22.41 24.17 2.76
CA SER A 12 -21.32 23.57 1.99
C SER A 12 -21.55 22.06 1.93
N LYS A 13 -21.50 21.50 0.71
CA LYS A 13 -21.68 20.06 0.50
C LYS A 13 -20.70 19.29 1.42
N PRO A 14 -21.14 18.22 2.09
CA PRO A 14 -20.27 17.40 2.91
C PRO A 14 -19.05 16.94 2.10
N LYS A 15 -17.87 17.03 2.69
CA LYS A 15 -16.62 16.61 2.06
C LYS A 15 -16.02 15.47 2.86
N ILE A 16 -15.73 14.35 2.21
CA ILE A 16 -15.01 13.22 2.80
C ILE A 16 -13.56 13.27 2.29
N PRO A 17 -12.55 13.35 3.17
CA PRO A 17 -11.15 13.33 2.75
C PRO A 17 -10.79 11.99 2.13
N VAL A 18 -10.07 12.05 1.01
CA VAL A 18 -9.56 10.90 0.26
C VAL A 18 -8.07 11.05 0.11
N VAL A 19 -7.28 10.21 0.75
CA VAL A 19 -5.82 10.16 0.60
C VAL A 19 -5.48 9.19 -0.51
N GLN A 20 -4.76 9.67 -1.53
CA GLN A 20 -4.30 8.83 -2.63
C GLN A 20 -2.96 8.19 -2.28
N LEU A 21 -2.91 6.84 -2.29
CA LEU A 21 -1.73 6.00 -2.12
C LEU A 21 -1.45 5.29 -3.45
N ARG A 22 -0.63 5.92 -4.32
CA ARG A 22 -0.42 5.46 -5.69
C ARG A 22 1.05 5.25 -6.01
N GLY A 23 1.35 4.14 -6.70
CA GLY A 23 2.67 3.83 -7.25
C GLY A 23 3.38 2.70 -6.54
N ILE A 24 4.62 2.44 -6.96
CA ILE A 24 5.51 1.43 -6.35
C ILE A 24 5.94 1.90 -4.96
N ILE A 25 5.89 1.00 -4.00
CA ILE A 25 6.31 1.28 -2.62
C ILE A 25 7.83 1.10 -2.51
N ALA A 26 8.56 2.19 -2.27
CA ALA A 26 10.02 2.15 -2.10
C ALA A 26 10.52 3.38 -1.34
N ALA A 27 11.59 3.22 -0.56
CA ALA A 27 12.25 4.31 0.19
C ALA A 27 13.10 5.20 -0.76
N ARG A 28 12.45 5.77 -1.79
CA ARG A 28 13.09 6.64 -2.80
C ARG A 28 12.20 7.85 -3.09
N PRO A 29 12.78 9.02 -3.41
CA PRO A 29 12.02 10.19 -3.88
C PRO A 29 11.11 9.84 -5.07
N GLY A 30 9.89 10.39 -5.07
CA GLY A 30 8.91 10.15 -6.13
C GLY A 30 8.18 8.80 -6.07
N MET A 31 8.56 7.91 -5.15
CA MET A 31 7.86 6.64 -4.90
C MET A 31 6.92 6.76 -3.70
N LEU A 32 6.03 5.79 -3.55
CA LEU A 32 5.16 5.69 -2.40
C LEU A 32 5.99 5.25 -1.17
N ASN A 33 6.16 6.14 -0.22
CA ASN A 33 6.95 5.89 1.00
C ASN A 33 6.38 6.65 2.20
N LEU A 34 6.87 6.32 3.39
CA LEU A 34 6.40 6.93 4.64
C LEU A 34 6.59 8.45 4.65
N GLU A 35 7.74 8.96 4.21
CA GLU A 35 8.06 10.39 4.22
C GLU A 35 7.07 11.20 3.37
N GLY A 36 6.77 10.72 2.16
CA GLY A 36 5.81 11.37 1.26
C GLY A 36 4.36 11.20 1.71
N CYS A 37 4.01 10.06 2.33
CA CYS A 37 2.64 9.76 2.75
C CYS A 37 2.26 10.40 4.08
N ALA A 38 3.19 10.53 5.02
CA ALA A 38 2.88 10.96 6.38
C ALA A 38 2.18 12.33 6.42
N PRO A 39 2.64 13.39 5.73
CA PRO A 39 1.96 14.69 5.74
C PRO A 39 0.54 14.62 5.16
N LEU A 40 0.32 13.78 4.12
CA LEU A 40 -0.99 13.59 3.51
C LEU A 40 -1.95 12.87 4.44
N LEU A 41 -1.49 11.82 5.10
CA LEU A 41 -2.25 11.06 6.10
C LEU A 41 -2.61 11.97 7.28
N GLU A 42 -1.65 12.71 7.85
CA GLU A 42 -1.91 13.66 8.93
C GLU A 42 -2.99 14.68 8.57
N ARG A 43 -2.89 15.26 7.38
CA ARG A 43 -3.90 16.18 6.86
C ARG A 43 -5.25 15.49 6.65
N GLY A 44 -5.23 14.26 6.12
CA GLY A 44 -6.42 13.42 5.93
C GLY A 44 -7.17 13.19 7.25
N PHE A 45 -6.46 12.73 8.27
CA PHE A 45 -7.03 12.52 9.61
C PHE A 45 -7.54 13.82 10.24
N ALA A 46 -6.81 14.94 10.09
CA ALA A 46 -7.26 16.24 10.61
C ALA A 46 -8.59 16.68 9.97
N LEU A 47 -8.75 16.49 8.67
CA LEU A 47 -9.97 16.82 7.94
C LEU A 47 -11.12 15.85 8.22
N ALA A 48 -10.78 14.57 8.46
CA ALA A 48 -11.74 13.51 8.74
C ALA A 48 -12.47 13.67 10.09
N LYS A 49 -11.93 14.44 11.03
CA LYS A 49 -12.56 14.72 12.35
C LYS A 49 -14.01 15.23 12.23
N LYS A 50 -14.31 15.96 11.14
CA LYS A 50 -15.66 16.52 10.92
C LYS A 50 -16.65 15.46 10.43
N SER A 51 -16.20 14.50 9.63
CA SER A 51 -17.06 13.47 9.04
C SER A 51 -17.01 12.13 9.79
N GLY A 52 -15.98 11.90 10.61
CA GLY A 52 -15.69 10.59 11.21
C GLY A 52 -15.11 9.57 10.23
N HIS A 53 -14.86 9.94 8.96
CA HIS A 53 -14.47 9.01 7.90
C HIS A 53 -13.27 9.51 7.10
N LEU A 54 -12.35 8.60 6.78
CA LEU A 54 -11.23 8.78 5.88
C LEU A 54 -11.24 7.69 4.83
N VAL A 55 -11.10 8.06 3.56
CA VAL A 55 -10.97 7.12 2.45
C VAL A 55 -9.51 7.06 2.02
N LEU A 56 -8.98 5.86 1.83
CA LEU A 56 -7.69 5.58 1.21
C LEU A 56 -7.94 5.06 -0.21
N ALA A 57 -7.58 5.84 -1.22
CA ALA A 57 -7.62 5.40 -2.61
C ALA A 57 -6.30 4.75 -2.97
N ILE A 58 -6.30 3.43 -3.15
CA ILE A 58 -5.10 2.61 -3.33
C ILE A 58 -4.94 2.19 -4.79
N GLU A 59 -3.76 2.44 -5.34
CA GLU A 59 -3.36 2.09 -6.69
C GLU A 59 -1.88 1.70 -6.68
N SER A 60 -1.56 0.46 -6.25
CA SER A 60 -0.18 0.05 -6.00
C SER A 60 0.06 -1.44 -6.25
N PRO A 61 1.13 -1.79 -6.98
CA PRO A 61 1.59 -3.17 -7.11
C PRO A 61 2.31 -3.69 -5.87
N GLY A 62 2.56 -2.84 -4.87
CA GLY A 62 3.39 -3.15 -3.73
C GLY A 62 4.83 -2.68 -3.88
N GLY A 63 5.75 -3.38 -3.25
CA GLY A 63 7.19 -3.10 -3.22
C GLY A 63 7.79 -3.36 -1.85
N SER A 64 8.49 -2.40 -1.27
CA SER A 64 9.19 -2.55 0.01
C SER A 64 8.27 -2.98 1.15
N ALA A 65 8.51 -4.15 1.74
CA ALA A 65 7.78 -4.65 2.89
C ALA A 65 7.87 -3.67 4.08
N THR A 66 9.06 -3.16 4.37
CA THR A 66 9.29 -2.20 5.46
C THR A 66 8.48 -0.93 5.29
N GLN A 67 8.44 -0.35 4.09
CA GLN A 67 7.66 0.87 3.84
C GLN A 67 6.15 0.59 3.93
N SER A 68 5.70 -0.57 3.45
CA SER A 68 4.30 -0.99 3.56
C SER A 68 3.87 -1.12 5.02
N ASP A 69 4.70 -1.74 5.85
CA ASP A 69 4.45 -1.87 7.28
C ASP A 69 4.45 -0.50 7.99
N LEU A 70 5.46 0.32 7.79
CA LEU A 70 5.57 1.65 8.43
C LEU A 70 4.36 2.54 8.11
N ILE A 71 3.90 2.55 6.86
CA ILE A 71 2.72 3.32 6.43
C ILE A 71 1.45 2.69 7.05
N GLY A 72 1.30 1.37 6.99
CA GLY A 72 0.17 0.66 7.59
C GLY A 72 0.04 0.92 9.08
N GLN A 73 1.16 0.85 9.82
CA GLN A 73 1.22 1.14 11.26
C GLN A 73 0.91 2.62 11.57
N LEU A 74 1.38 3.56 10.73
CA LEU A 74 1.01 4.97 10.88
C LEU A 74 -0.51 5.15 10.77
N ILE A 75 -1.13 4.58 9.74
CA ILE A 75 -2.57 4.64 9.52
C ILE A 75 -3.31 4.09 10.74
N ARG A 76 -2.93 2.92 11.24
CA ARG A 76 -3.59 2.30 12.40
C ARG A 76 -3.46 3.13 13.67
N ARG A 77 -2.25 3.55 14.02
CA ARG A 77 -2.02 4.39 15.20
C ARG A 77 -2.84 5.68 15.17
N ARG A 78 -3.04 6.26 13.97
CA ARG A 78 -3.86 7.47 13.85
C ARG A 78 -5.34 7.18 13.93
N ALA A 79 -5.82 6.09 13.33
CA ALA A 79 -7.21 5.66 13.44
C ALA A 79 -7.62 5.43 14.90
N GLU A 80 -6.84 4.63 15.61
CA GLU A 80 -7.08 4.30 17.03
C GLU A 80 -7.08 5.54 17.94
N LYS A 81 -6.17 6.50 17.67
CA LYS A 81 -6.10 7.74 18.46
C LYS A 81 -7.28 8.69 18.21
N THR A 82 -7.91 8.62 17.04
CA THR A 82 -8.89 9.63 16.59
C THR A 82 -10.30 9.09 16.45
N ASP A 83 -10.50 7.78 16.64
CA ASP A 83 -11.78 7.08 16.42
C ASP A 83 -12.40 7.35 15.02
N ILE A 84 -11.53 7.54 14.02
CA ILE A 84 -11.92 7.76 12.62
C ILE A 84 -11.97 6.42 11.92
N LYS A 85 -13.11 6.12 11.27
CA LYS A 85 -13.27 4.95 10.41
C LYS A 85 -12.56 5.14 9.10
N ILE A 86 -11.82 4.10 8.68
CA ILE A 86 -11.05 4.10 7.44
C ILE A 86 -11.67 3.12 6.45
N THR A 87 -11.94 3.60 5.26
CA THR A 87 -12.36 2.76 4.13
C THR A 87 -11.28 2.79 3.06
N ALA A 88 -10.73 1.65 2.69
CA ALA A 88 -9.86 1.53 1.52
C ALA A 88 -10.68 1.25 0.27
N VAL A 89 -10.32 1.91 -0.82
CA VAL A 89 -10.86 1.65 -2.16
C VAL A 89 -9.68 1.33 -3.07
N ILE A 90 -9.63 0.10 -3.53
CA ILE A 90 -8.64 -0.36 -4.51
C ILE A 90 -9.14 0.01 -5.90
N GLY A 91 -8.33 0.75 -6.66
CA GLY A 91 -8.57 1.05 -8.07
C GLY A 91 -8.30 -0.16 -8.97
N ASP A 92 -7.43 0.01 -9.96
CA ASP A 92 -7.06 -1.12 -10.84
C ASP A 92 -6.24 -2.17 -10.09
N LEU A 93 -5.38 -1.74 -9.13
CA LEU A 93 -4.39 -2.59 -8.51
C LEU A 93 -4.16 -2.28 -7.03
N GLY A 94 -4.34 -3.29 -6.19
CA GLY A 94 -3.96 -3.29 -4.78
C GLY A 94 -3.35 -4.62 -4.39
N ALA A 95 -2.11 -4.87 -4.83
CA ALA A 95 -1.44 -6.15 -4.69
C ALA A 95 -0.18 -6.05 -3.79
N SER A 96 0.21 -7.15 -3.15
CA SER A 96 1.39 -7.25 -2.29
C SER A 96 1.38 -6.13 -1.23
N GLY A 97 2.42 -5.30 -1.14
CA GLY A 97 2.45 -4.13 -0.25
C GLY A 97 1.24 -3.19 -0.43
N GLY A 98 0.64 -3.09 -1.62
CA GLY A 98 -0.59 -2.33 -1.86
C GLY A 98 -1.78 -2.93 -1.10
N TYR A 99 -1.88 -4.26 -1.05
CA TYR A 99 -2.88 -4.95 -0.24
C TYR A 99 -2.57 -4.85 1.26
N TRP A 100 -1.29 -4.87 1.64
CA TRP A 100 -0.87 -4.56 3.03
C TRP A 100 -1.44 -3.22 3.50
N LEU A 101 -1.34 -2.17 2.67
CA LEU A 101 -1.91 -0.86 2.96
C LEU A 101 -3.44 -0.88 3.02
N ALA A 102 -4.10 -1.64 2.13
CA ALA A 102 -5.55 -1.80 2.17
C ALA A 102 -6.01 -2.44 3.49
N CYS A 103 -5.28 -3.43 4.00
CA CYS A 103 -5.54 -4.07 5.29
C CYS A 103 -5.44 -3.10 6.48
N ALA A 104 -4.79 -1.95 6.36
CA ALA A 104 -4.80 -0.94 7.40
C ALA A 104 -6.17 -0.27 7.58
N ALA A 105 -7.09 -0.40 6.62
CA ALA A 105 -8.46 0.10 6.72
C ALA A 105 -9.37 -0.84 7.52
N ASP A 106 -10.52 -0.32 7.92
CA ASP A 106 -11.55 -1.09 8.60
C ASP A 106 -12.44 -1.86 7.61
N GLU A 107 -12.64 -1.30 6.42
CA GLU A 107 -13.33 -1.91 5.30
C GLU A 107 -12.56 -1.69 3.99
N ILE A 108 -12.62 -2.66 3.09
CA ILE A 108 -11.91 -2.66 1.80
C ILE A 108 -12.92 -2.89 0.68
N TYR A 109 -12.94 -1.98 -0.28
CA TYR A 109 -13.76 -2.06 -1.50
C TYR A 109 -12.88 -2.05 -2.75
N ALA A 110 -13.38 -2.67 -3.81
CA ALA A 110 -12.67 -2.74 -5.10
C ALA A 110 -13.68 -2.86 -6.25
N SER A 111 -13.25 -2.71 -7.49
CA SER A 111 -14.01 -3.17 -8.64
C SER A 111 -13.96 -4.70 -8.73
N ARG A 112 -14.94 -5.32 -9.41
CA ARG A 112 -14.91 -6.77 -9.71
C ARG A 112 -13.66 -7.18 -10.49
N LEU A 113 -13.10 -6.25 -11.29
CA LEU A 113 -11.94 -6.46 -12.13
C LEU A 113 -10.63 -5.94 -11.52
N SER A 114 -10.66 -5.31 -10.34
CA SER A 114 -9.44 -4.91 -9.64
C SER A 114 -8.54 -6.12 -9.36
N ILE A 115 -7.24 -5.95 -9.50
CA ILE A 115 -6.26 -6.97 -9.12
C ILE A 115 -5.94 -6.80 -7.64
N VAL A 116 -6.17 -7.87 -6.86
CA VAL A 116 -6.05 -7.90 -5.39
C VAL A 116 -5.24 -9.12 -4.96
N GLY A 117 -4.61 -9.08 -3.81
CA GLY A 117 -3.90 -10.20 -3.23
C GLY A 117 -2.39 -10.10 -3.42
N SER A 118 -1.76 -11.09 -4.06
CA SER A 118 -0.29 -11.22 -4.10
C SER A 118 0.32 -11.16 -2.70
N ILE A 119 -0.28 -11.96 -1.78
CA ILE A 119 0.17 -12.05 -0.38
C ILE A 119 1.34 -13.01 -0.33
N GLY A 120 2.48 -12.54 -0.78
CA GLY A 120 3.73 -13.26 -0.89
C GLY A 120 4.92 -12.34 -0.90
N VAL A 121 6.11 -12.93 -0.92
CA VAL A 121 7.39 -12.19 -0.92
C VAL A 121 8.29 -12.79 -1.98
N VAL A 122 8.95 -11.95 -2.75
CA VAL A 122 9.86 -12.37 -3.81
C VAL A 122 11.15 -11.57 -3.75
N THR A 123 12.26 -12.21 -4.08
CA THR A 123 13.52 -11.55 -4.44
C THR A 123 13.99 -12.12 -5.77
N GLU A 124 14.44 -11.24 -6.64
CA GLU A 124 14.90 -11.60 -7.98
C GLU A 124 16.29 -11.02 -8.23
N GLY A 125 17.09 -11.73 -9.02
CA GLY A 125 18.43 -11.28 -9.39
C GLY A 125 18.98 -12.10 -10.54
N PHE A 126 20.12 -11.66 -11.07
CA PHE A 126 20.82 -12.35 -12.14
C PHE A 126 22.11 -12.96 -11.61
N GLY A 127 22.47 -14.17 -12.11
CA GLY A 127 23.79 -14.77 -11.94
C GLY A 127 24.65 -14.45 -13.16
N LEU A 128 25.76 -13.75 -12.94
CA LEU A 128 26.66 -13.30 -14.00
C LEU A 128 28.10 -13.83 -13.84
N SER A 129 28.34 -14.82 -12.95
CA SER A 129 29.67 -15.41 -12.72
C SER A 129 30.29 -15.96 -14.01
N ASP A 130 29.53 -16.78 -14.75
CA ASP A 130 30.00 -17.41 -15.98
C ASP A 130 30.17 -16.40 -17.13
N PHE A 131 29.33 -15.36 -17.13
CA PHE A 131 29.46 -14.27 -18.11
C PHE A 131 30.79 -13.53 -17.95
N ILE A 132 31.13 -13.07 -16.76
CA ILE A 132 32.40 -12.36 -16.54
C ILE A 132 33.61 -13.26 -16.77
N ALA A 133 33.54 -14.55 -16.37
CA ALA A 133 34.59 -15.52 -16.60
C ALA A 133 34.86 -15.73 -18.10
N ARG A 134 33.81 -15.83 -18.94
CA ARG A 134 33.93 -15.98 -20.39
C ARG A 134 34.70 -14.82 -21.07
N TYR A 135 34.56 -13.61 -20.54
CA TYR A 135 35.24 -12.42 -21.05
C TYR A 135 36.56 -12.10 -20.35
N GLY A 136 37.07 -13.00 -19.49
CA GLY A 136 38.31 -12.80 -18.76
C GLY A 136 38.28 -11.62 -17.79
N ILE A 137 37.08 -11.23 -17.32
CA ILE A 137 36.92 -10.15 -16.36
C ILE A 137 37.19 -10.68 -14.97
N GLU A 138 38.26 -10.21 -14.37
CA GLU A 138 38.65 -10.52 -12.99
C GLU A 138 37.89 -9.62 -12.02
N ARG A 139 37.17 -10.21 -11.07
CA ARG A 139 36.52 -9.48 -10.01
C ARG A 139 37.34 -9.58 -8.72
N ARG A 140 37.84 -8.46 -8.25
CA ARG A 140 38.60 -8.36 -7.00
C ARG A 140 37.72 -7.86 -5.87
N THR A 141 37.60 -8.65 -4.81
CA THR A 141 36.79 -8.31 -3.67
C THR A 141 37.54 -8.58 -2.37
N LEU A 142 37.56 -7.58 -1.51
CA LEU A 142 38.03 -7.69 -0.15
C LEU A 142 36.87 -7.41 0.80
N THR A 143 36.65 -8.29 1.78
CA THR A 143 35.56 -8.11 2.77
C THR A 143 36.10 -8.39 4.16
N ALA A 144 35.58 -7.67 5.13
CA ALA A 144 35.64 -8.03 6.54
C ALA A 144 34.25 -8.53 6.96
N GLY A 145 34.20 -9.72 7.53
CA GLY A 145 32.95 -10.45 7.84
C GLY A 145 32.59 -11.45 6.75
N GLU A 146 32.50 -12.72 7.13
CA GLU A 146 32.28 -13.88 6.25
C GLU A 146 31.02 -13.76 5.38
N ASN A 147 29.94 -13.24 5.95
CA ASN A 147 28.63 -13.18 5.30
C ASN A 147 28.33 -11.82 4.63
N LYS A 148 29.34 -10.93 4.49
CA LYS A 148 29.13 -9.58 3.98
C LYS A 148 28.67 -9.52 2.52
N ARG A 149 28.90 -10.60 1.78
CA ARG A 149 28.63 -10.67 0.32
C ARG A 149 27.75 -11.86 -0.06
N ARG A 150 26.70 -12.10 0.72
CA ARG A 150 25.67 -13.04 0.29
C ARG A 150 25.00 -12.57 -0.99
N ASN A 151 24.61 -13.53 -1.83
CA ASN A 151 23.88 -13.29 -3.10
C ASN A 151 24.60 -12.34 -4.08
N ASP A 152 25.93 -12.41 -4.12
CA ASP A 152 26.72 -11.66 -5.09
C ASP A 152 26.46 -12.17 -6.51
N MET A 153 25.88 -11.34 -7.37
CA MET A 153 25.52 -11.70 -8.75
C MET A 153 26.71 -12.14 -9.62
N PHE A 154 27.94 -11.76 -9.24
CA PHE A 154 29.14 -12.11 -9.97
C PHE A 154 29.94 -13.25 -9.34
N ALA A 155 29.44 -13.87 -8.30
CA ALA A 155 30.01 -15.08 -7.71
C ALA A 155 29.13 -16.31 -7.99
N PRO A 156 29.69 -17.51 -7.98
CA PRO A 156 28.90 -18.74 -8.03
C PRO A 156 27.88 -18.78 -6.88
N ARG A 157 26.70 -19.34 -7.14
CA ARG A 157 25.66 -19.50 -6.11
C ARG A 157 26.16 -20.46 -5.02
N ARG A 158 25.83 -20.13 -3.78
CA ARG A 158 26.10 -20.97 -2.61
C ARG A 158 24.76 -21.39 -1.99
N ALA A 159 24.61 -22.70 -1.73
CA ALA A 159 23.38 -23.23 -1.15
C ALA A 159 23.03 -22.60 0.23
N GLU A 160 24.05 -22.24 1.02
CA GLU A 160 23.87 -21.56 2.30
C GLU A 160 23.31 -20.14 2.17
N ASP A 161 23.65 -19.42 1.10
CA ASP A 161 23.11 -18.08 0.83
C ASP A 161 21.67 -18.16 0.37
N GLU A 162 21.34 -19.19 -0.42
CA GLU A 162 19.95 -19.47 -0.83
C GLU A 162 19.08 -19.81 0.38
N ALA A 163 19.54 -20.72 1.24
CA ALA A 163 18.81 -21.10 2.44
C ALA A 163 18.61 -19.93 3.39
N PHE A 164 19.63 -19.09 3.58
CA PHE A 164 19.51 -17.87 4.38
C PHE A 164 18.45 -16.91 3.79
N THR A 165 18.49 -16.70 2.47
CA THR A 165 17.56 -15.80 1.79
C THR A 165 16.14 -16.34 1.85
N GLN A 166 15.96 -17.65 1.63
CA GLN A 166 14.64 -18.29 1.73
C GLN A 166 14.05 -18.12 3.13
N ASN A 167 14.83 -18.36 4.18
CA ASN A 167 14.36 -18.17 5.55
C ASN A 167 13.91 -16.72 5.80
N LEU A 168 14.64 -15.74 5.28
CA LEU A 168 14.25 -14.32 5.40
C LEU A 168 12.93 -14.01 4.67
N LEU A 169 12.73 -14.60 3.48
CA LEU A 169 11.46 -14.46 2.74
C LEU A 169 10.31 -15.12 3.49
N ASP A 170 10.53 -16.30 4.06
CA ASP A 170 9.52 -17.02 4.84
C ASP A 170 9.12 -16.23 6.09
N ASP A 171 10.06 -15.64 6.81
CA ASP A 171 9.79 -14.78 7.97
C ASP A 171 8.93 -13.56 7.58
N ILE A 172 9.28 -12.86 6.49
CA ILE A 172 8.50 -11.73 5.99
C ILE A 172 7.09 -12.20 5.56
N HIS A 173 6.99 -13.36 4.92
CA HIS A 173 5.70 -13.92 4.51
C HIS A 173 4.82 -14.28 5.71
N VAL A 174 5.39 -14.83 6.78
CA VAL A 174 4.67 -15.05 8.05
C VAL A 174 4.11 -13.74 8.60
N MET A 175 4.93 -12.69 8.67
CA MET A 175 4.49 -11.37 9.13
C MET A 175 3.35 -10.81 8.26
N PHE A 176 3.41 -11.01 6.94
CA PHE A 176 2.35 -10.56 6.04
C PHE A 176 1.04 -11.34 6.27
N LYS A 177 1.12 -12.66 6.40
CA LYS A 177 -0.04 -13.50 6.72
C LYS A 177 -0.69 -13.05 8.04
N ASP A 178 0.11 -12.84 9.06
CA ASP A 178 -0.37 -12.44 10.38
C ASP A 178 -1.02 -11.04 10.35
N TRP A 179 -0.45 -10.11 9.59
CA TRP A 179 -1.06 -8.81 9.35
C TRP A 179 -2.44 -8.96 8.71
N VAL A 180 -2.54 -9.70 7.62
CA VAL A 180 -3.82 -9.94 6.94
C VAL A 180 -4.82 -10.63 7.86
N ARG A 181 -4.42 -11.69 8.58
CA ARG A 181 -5.28 -12.38 9.55
C ARG A 181 -5.78 -11.45 10.64
N SER A 182 -4.90 -10.64 11.22
CA SER A 182 -5.26 -9.70 12.29
C SER A 182 -6.26 -8.63 11.82
N ARG A 183 -6.18 -8.24 10.55
CA ARG A 183 -7.02 -7.17 9.99
C ARG A 183 -8.31 -7.67 9.36
N ARG A 184 -8.29 -8.86 8.74
CA ARG A 184 -9.46 -9.45 8.10
C ARG A 184 -10.27 -10.35 9.04
N GLY A 185 -9.61 -11.02 9.97
CA GLY A 185 -10.23 -11.84 11.02
C GLY A 185 -11.20 -12.89 10.45
N SER A 186 -12.39 -12.98 11.03
CA SER A 186 -13.45 -13.92 10.63
C SER A 186 -14.05 -13.67 9.23
N ARG A 187 -13.65 -12.60 8.54
CA ARG A 187 -14.05 -12.34 7.15
C ARG A 187 -13.35 -13.25 6.14
N LEU A 188 -12.14 -13.76 6.49
CA LEU A 188 -11.43 -14.71 5.64
C LEU A 188 -12.14 -16.08 5.64
N THR A 189 -12.15 -16.71 4.48
CA THR A 189 -12.57 -18.12 4.38
C THR A 189 -11.48 -19.03 4.94
N SER A 190 -11.81 -20.32 5.12
CA SER A 190 -10.84 -21.35 5.57
C SER A 190 -9.84 -21.76 4.50
N ASP A 191 -9.95 -21.27 3.27
CA ASP A 191 -9.04 -21.61 2.17
C ASP A 191 -7.76 -20.74 2.24
N GLU A 192 -6.99 -20.93 3.31
CA GLU A 192 -5.75 -20.22 3.53
C GLU A 192 -4.69 -20.49 2.45
N THR A 193 -4.68 -21.67 1.87
CA THR A 193 -3.73 -22.01 0.80
C THR A 193 -3.89 -21.06 -0.37
N ARG A 194 -5.13 -20.87 -0.82
CA ARG A 194 -5.42 -19.99 -1.95
C ARG A 194 -5.24 -18.50 -1.61
N ILE A 195 -5.45 -18.12 -0.35
CA ILE A 195 -5.28 -16.73 0.10
C ILE A 195 -3.80 -16.35 0.18
N PHE A 196 -2.93 -17.29 0.60
CA PHE A 196 -1.55 -17.01 0.98
C PHE A 196 -0.49 -17.69 0.09
N ASP A 197 -0.86 -18.11 -1.12
CA ASP A 197 0.07 -18.73 -2.08
C ASP A 197 0.97 -17.72 -2.82
N GLY A 198 0.77 -16.42 -2.58
CA GLY A 198 1.49 -15.36 -3.26
C GLY A 198 0.86 -14.92 -4.58
N GLY A 199 -0.19 -15.59 -5.04
CA GLY A 199 -0.94 -15.25 -6.24
C GLY A 199 -1.78 -13.97 -6.08
N TYR A 200 -2.15 -13.38 -7.22
CA TYR A 200 -3.14 -12.31 -7.28
C TYR A 200 -4.42 -12.80 -7.94
N MET A 201 -5.51 -12.10 -7.69
CA MET A 201 -6.82 -12.48 -8.18
C MET A 201 -7.66 -11.25 -8.51
N LEU A 202 -8.77 -11.46 -9.23
CA LEU A 202 -9.74 -10.40 -9.48
C LEU A 202 -10.57 -10.11 -8.22
N GLY A 203 -11.08 -8.88 -8.11
CA GLY A 203 -11.91 -8.44 -6.99
C GLY A 203 -13.10 -9.35 -6.71
N GLU A 204 -13.69 -9.97 -7.75
CA GLU A 204 -14.77 -10.97 -7.59
C GLU A 204 -14.32 -12.16 -6.72
N GLN A 205 -13.13 -12.69 -7.00
CA GLN A 205 -12.56 -13.81 -6.24
C GLN A 205 -12.09 -13.36 -4.86
N ALA A 206 -11.50 -12.17 -4.77
CA ALA A 206 -11.06 -11.57 -3.52
C ALA A 206 -12.23 -11.37 -2.55
N LYS A 207 -13.42 -10.99 -3.06
CA LYS A 207 -14.65 -10.90 -2.27
C LYS A 207 -15.08 -12.26 -1.74
N ALA A 208 -15.05 -13.29 -2.58
CA ALA A 208 -15.42 -14.65 -2.19
C ALA A 208 -14.49 -15.22 -1.10
N LEU A 209 -13.21 -14.83 -1.10
CA LEU A 209 -12.22 -15.26 -0.10
C LEU A 209 -12.18 -14.36 1.15
N GLY A 210 -12.96 -13.29 1.20
CA GLY A 210 -13.00 -12.37 2.34
C GLY A 210 -11.87 -11.34 2.36
N LEU A 211 -11.13 -11.19 1.27
CA LEU A 211 -10.06 -10.20 1.14
C LEU A 211 -10.59 -8.77 0.95
N ILE A 212 -11.81 -8.60 0.43
CA ILE A 212 -12.50 -7.32 0.36
C ILE A 212 -13.92 -7.44 0.94
N ASP A 213 -14.52 -6.32 1.33
CA ASP A 213 -15.84 -6.29 1.97
C ASP A 213 -16.98 -6.05 0.97
N GLY A 214 -16.68 -5.44 -0.19
CA GLY A 214 -17.70 -5.15 -1.18
C GLY A 214 -17.12 -4.58 -2.47
N PHE A 215 -18.05 -4.26 -3.39
CA PHE A 215 -17.72 -3.60 -4.65
C PHE A 215 -18.10 -2.14 -4.60
N GLY A 216 -17.28 -1.28 -5.20
CA GLY A 216 -17.55 0.15 -5.29
C GLY A 216 -16.32 0.95 -5.67
N ASP A 217 -16.55 2.19 -6.05
CA ASP A 217 -15.52 3.19 -6.32
C ASP A 217 -15.54 4.31 -5.26
N VAL A 218 -14.55 5.21 -5.35
CA VAL A 218 -14.40 6.32 -4.40
C VAL A 218 -15.63 7.23 -4.37
N GLU A 219 -16.25 7.53 -5.53
CA GLU A 219 -17.39 8.46 -5.57
C GLU A 219 -18.62 7.84 -4.94
N GLN A 220 -18.87 6.56 -5.22
CA GLN A 220 -19.98 5.82 -4.65
C GLN A 220 -19.81 5.70 -3.12
N LEU A 221 -18.62 5.33 -2.65
CA LEU A 221 -18.35 5.20 -1.22
C LEU A 221 -18.46 6.54 -0.49
N VAL A 222 -17.95 7.62 -1.07
CA VAL A 222 -18.09 8.97 -0.50
C VAL A 222 -19.56 9.38 -0.35
N LYS A 223 -20.42 9.05 -1.29
CA LYS A 223 -21.86 9.29 -1.17
C LYS A 223 -22.49 8.42 -0.09
N THR A 224 -22.10 7.17 0.00
CA THR A 224 -22.58 6.26 1.06
C THR A 224 -22.20 6.77 2.44
N LEU A 225 -20.97 7.26 2.63
CA LEU A 225 -20.47 7.76 3.91
C LEU A 225 -20.98 9.15 4.30
N GLY A 226 -21.19 10.04 3.34
CA GLY A 226 -21.52 11.44 3.59
C GLY A 226 -22.87 11.91 3.04
N GLY A 227 -23.69 11.01 2.46
CA GLY A 227 -24.97 11.29 1.80
C GLY A 227 -24.79 11.70 0.33
N GLU A 228 -25.90 11.71 -0.43
CA GLU A 228 -25.91 11.92 -1.90
C GLU A 228 -25.20 13.19 -2.40
N LYS A 229 -25.15 14.23 -1.56
CA LYS A 229 -24.49 15.50 -1.90
C LYS A 229 -23.02 15.53 -1.52
N ALA A 230 -22.49 14.51 -0.85
CA ALA A 230 -21.10 14.43 -0.45
C ALA A 230 -20.14 14.41 -1.66
N ARG A 231 -18.96 14.97 -1.47
CA ARG A 231 -17.92 15.03 -2.51
C ARG A 231 -16.58 14.58 -1.92
N PRO A 232 -15.75 13.88 -2.71
CA PRO A 232 -14.40 13.55 -2.28
C PRO A 232 -13.54 14.83 -2.20
N LEU A 233 -12.78 14.94 -1.11
CA LEU A 233 -11.73 15.93 -0.95
C LEU A 233 -10.38 15.23 -1.14
N TRP A 234 -9.87 15.28 -2.36
CA TRP A 234 -8.65 14.59 -2.73
C TRP A 234 -7.40 15.22 -2.11
N LEU A 235 -6.61 14.39 -1.46
CA LEU A 235 -5.27 14.69 -0.96
C LEU A 235 -4.29 13.84 -1.77
N LYS A 236 -3.56 14.50 -2.66
CA LYS A 236 -2.59 13.88 -3.56
C LYS A 236 -1.20 14.44 -3.25
N PRO A 237 -0.11 13.67 -3.48
CA PRO A 237 1.23 14.22 -3.47
C PRO A 237 1.31 15.41 -4.42
N CYS A 238 1.91 16.51 -3.97
CA CYS A 238 2.24 17.61 -4.87
C CYS A 238 3.41 17.14 -5.74
N LEU A 239 3.14 16.78 -6.98
CA LEU A 239 4.19 16.59 -7.97
C LEU A 239 4.69 17.97 -8.34
N LEU A 240 5.66 18.49 -7.60
CA LEU A 240 6.50 19.54 -8.11
C LEU A 240 7.28 18.93 -9.26
N TYR A 241 6.85 19.19 -10.48
CA TYR A 241 7.66 19.01 -11.66
C TYR A 241 8.83 19.99 -11.54
N THR A 242 9.90 19.55 -10.92
CA THR A 242 11.22 20.14 -11.15
C THR A 242 11.71 19.54 -12.47
N SER A 243 11.17 20.00 -13.61
CA SER A 243 11.93 19.87 -14.83
C SER A 243 13.19 20.71 -14.63
N PRO A 244 14.40 20.14 -14.85
CA PRO A 244 15.60 20.98 -14.87
C PRO A 244 15.36 22.09 -15.88
N SER A 245 15.61 23.33 -15.45
CA SER A 245 15.58 24.47 -16.36
C SER A 245 16.56 24.19 -17.49
N PRO A 246 16.21 24.43 -18.75
CA PRO A 246 17.17 24.29 -19.86
C PRO A 246 18.36 25.27 -19.79
N ARG A 247 18.58 25.91 -18.66
CA ARG A 247 19.58 26.98 -18.46
C ARG A 247 20.56 26.70 -17.31
N ASP A 248 20.61 25.47 -16.79
CA ASP A 248 21.64 25.09 -15.81
C ASP A 248 22.65 24.15 -16.46
#